data_a7399abd2932c1fb516c0e8dbd85a487
#
_entry.id   a7399abd2932c1fb516c0e8dbd85a487
#
_cell.length_a   1.000
_cell.length_b   1.000
_cell.length_c   1.000
_cell.angle_alpha   90.00
_cell.angle_beta   90.00
_cell.angle_gamma   90.00
#
_symmetry.space_group_name_H-M   'P 1'
#
loop_
_entity.id
_entity.type
_entity.pdbx_description
1 polymer ?
#
loop_
_entity_poly.entity_id
_entity_poly.type
_entity_poly.pdbx_seq_one_letter_code
_entity_poly.pdbx_strand_id
1 'polypeptide(L)'
;MKHSLCLVLLSASLTAVTTPAHAALSLASLHTPVVVSFSALTAPAIWATATPVDGQLNSSTWAANSEGAPATTPAAFGVDQTGGQGSSTGSETAAGTYAFTVGDGSTALGVQPTASFWSPGMFTLRLQNNTGTIVTALNVHWTTWTFNDQDRANDFRFLFSSDNLTYASAESAFTVVSPTLADTAPVTWSSTPHSMTLNNLSLNQGASYYLRWSGDDAGGTGSRDEFAFNALRITPVPEPATAGLIALASACLLRRRRH
;
A
#
# COMPACT_ATOMS: atom_id res chain seq x y z
N MET A 1 -57.15 7.07 49.87
CA MET A 1 -56.13 7.85 49.15
C MET A 1 -55.24 6.85 48.36
N LYS A 2 -55.40 6.80 47.03
CA LYS A 2 -54.61 5.91 46.14
C LYS A 2 -53.55 6.79 45.45
N HIS A 3 -52.25 6.57 45.74
CA HIS A 3 -51.16 7.25 45.06
C HIS A 3 -50.80 6.46 43.81
N SER A 4 -51.04 7.06 42.63
CA SER A 4 -50.61 6.56 41.34
C SER A 4 -49.19 7.03 41.14
N LEU A 5 -48.23 6.08 41.04
CA LEU A 5 -46.84 6.34 40.74
C LEU A 5 -46.70 6.36 39.20
N CYS A 6 -46.40 7.52 38.64
CA CYS A 6 -46.13 7.69 37.22
C CYS A 6 -44.66 7.43 36.95
N LEU A 7 -44.34 6.30 36.29
CA LEU A 7 -42.98 5.95 35.89
C LEU A 7 -42.66 6.62 34.56
N VAL A 8 -41.80 7.63 34.57
CA VAL A 8 -41.29 8.29 33.35
C VAL A 8 -40.09 7.49 32.85
N LEU A 9 -40.31 6.75 31.76
CA LEU A 9 -39.21 6.09 31.03
C LEU A 9 -38.49 7.12 30.18
N LEU A 10 -37.26 7.48 30.58
CA LEU A 10 -36.37 8.31 29.79
C LEU A 10 -35.65 7.41 28.75
N SER A 11 -36.10 7.45 27.50
CA SER A 11 -35.40 6.76 26.40
C SER A 11 -34.20 7.62 25.94
N ALA A 12 -33.00 7.22 26.33
CA ALA A 12 -31.77 7.78 25.78
C ALA A 12 -31.58 7.23 24.38
N SER A 13 -31.81 8.02 23.35
CA SER A 13 -31.44 7.70 21.99
C SER A 13 -29.90 7.80 21.83
N LEU A 14 -29.24 6.66 21.73
CA LEU A 14 -27.83 6.57 21.40
C LEU A 14 -27.67 6.89 19.90
N THR A 15 -27.32 8.13 19.55
CA THR A 15 -26.92 8.48 18.20
C THR A 15 -25.57 7.85 17.96
N ALA A 16 -25.53 6.77 17.18
CA ALA A 16 -24.29 6.22 16.66
C ALA A 16 -23.64 7.27 15.76
N VAL A 17 -22.52 7.84 16.22
CA VAL A 17 -21.65 8.64 15.36
C VAL A 17 -21.04 7.67 14.36
N THR A 18 -21.62 7.60 13.17
CA THR A 18 -20.99 6.89 12.05
C THR A 18 -19.78 7.72 11.60
N THR A 19 -18.60 7.39 12.08
CA THR A 19 -17.36 7.86 11.41
C THR A 19 -17.44 7.42 9.96
N PRO A 20 -17.21 8.32 8.98
CA PRO A 20 -17.16 7.91 7.58
C PRO A 20 -16.10 6.81 7.45
N ALA A 21 -16.52 5.66 6.96
CA ALA A 21 -15.59 4.57 6.66
C ALA A 21 -14.68 5.07 5.54
N HIS A 22 -13.46 5.43 5.88
CA HIS A 22 -12.45 5.85 4.91
C HIS A 22 -12.22 4.70 3.92
N ALA A 23 -12.50 4.96 2.64
CA ALA A 23 -12.48 3.93 1.61
C ALA A 23 -11.07 3.41 1.38
N ALA A 24 -10.78 2.19 1.82
CA ALA A 24 -9.59 1.43 1.43
C ALA A 24 -9.73 0.94 -0.02
N LEU A 25 -8.64 0.50 -0.65
CA LEU A 25 -8.69 -0.18 -1.93
C LEU A 25 -9.41 -1.52 -1.75
N SER A 26 -10.54 -1.68 -2.41
CA SER A 26 -11.41 -2.86 -2.25
C SER A 26 -10.88 -4.07 -3.02
N LEU A 27 -10.68 -5.17 -2.31
CA LEU A 27 -10.49 -6.50 -2.91
C LEU A 27 -11.88 -7.14 -3.05
N ALA A 28 -12.54 -6.93 -4.19
CA ALA A 28 -13.94 -7.34 -4.40
C ALA A 28 -14.09 -8.75 -5.00
N SER A 29 -13.01 -9.38 -5.46
CA SER A 29 -13.04 -10.71 -6.11
C SER A 29 -11.78 -11.50 -5.76
N LEU A 30 -11.94 -12.83 -5.60
CA LEU A 30 -10.82 -13.76 -5.39
C LEU A 30 -10.02 -14.06 -6.68
N HIS A 31 -10.57 -13.75 -7.84
CA HIS A 31 -10.01 -14.18 -9.12
C HIS A 31 -9.64 -13.01 -10.04
N THR A 32 -10.10 -11.82 -9.71
CA THR A 32 -9.82 -10.63 -10.50
C THR A 32 -8.76 -9.79 -9.80
N PRO A 33 -7.61 -9.56 -10.41
CA PRO A 33 -6.60 -8.69 -9.82
C PRO A 33 -7.11 -7.26 -9.74
N VAL A 34 -6.82 -6.61 -8.62
CA VAL A 34 -6.93 -5.16 -8.51
C VAL A 34 -5.66 -4.57 -9.11
N VAL A 35 -5.81 -3.71 -10.10
CA VAL A 35 -4.71 -3.00 -10.76
C VAL A 35 -4.72 -1.56 -10.27
N VAL A 36 -3.60 -1.10 -9.75
CA VAL A 36 -3.41 0.29 -9.34
C VAL A 36 -2.67 1.01 -10.45
N SER A 37 -3.32 2.01 -11.05
CA SER A 37 -2.75 2.85 -12.09
C SER A 37 -2.38 4.22 -11.52
N PHE A 38 -1.23 4.71 -11.90
CA PHE A 38 -0.78 6.06 -11.63
C PHE A 38 -0.84 6.98 -12.86
N SER A 39 -1.44 6.53 -13.97
CA SER A 39 -1.42 7.22 -15.26
C SER A 39 -2.05 8.63 -15.24
N ALA A 40 -2.98 8.86 -14.33
CA ALA A 40 -3.61 10.18 -14.16
C ALA A 40 -2.93 11.04 -13.08
N LEU A 41 -1.89 10.52 -12.40
CA LEU A 41 -1.26 11.21 -11.29
C LEU A 41 -0.45 12.42 -11.80
N THR A 42 -0.69 13.59 -11.23
CA THR A 42 0.09 14.82 -11.50
C THR A 42 0.75 15.36 -10.23
N ALA A 43 0.54 14.72 -9.10
CA ALA A 43 1.13 14.99 -7.79
C ALA A 43 1.29 16.50 -7.47
N PRO A 44 0.22 17.28 -7.35
CA PRO A 44 0.31 18.67 -6.89
C PRO A 44 0.73 18.71 -5.42
N ALA A 45 0.92 19.91 -4.85
CA ALA A 45 1.39 20.11 -3.47
C ALA A 45 0.64 19.26 -2.41
N ILE A 46 -0.64 18.99 -2.62
CA ILE A 46 -1.41 17.97 -1.89
C ILE A 46 -1.57 16.78 -2.81
N TRP A 47 -0.73 15.75 -2.67
CA TRP A 47 -0.73 14.61 -3.58
C TRP A 47 -1.72 13.51 -3.20
N ALA A 48 -2.17 13.45 -1.94
CA ALA A 48 -3.24 12.58 -1.47
C ALA A 48 -4.17 13.33 -0.53
N THR A 49 -5.47 13.31 -0.78
CA THR A 49 -6.48 14.04 -0.02
C THR A 49 -7.70 13.17 0.26
N ALA A 50 -8.47 13.53 1.29
CA ALA A 50 -9.72 12.85 1.64
C ALA A 50 -10.80 13.02 0.55
N THR A 51 -10.73 14.10 -0.23
CA THR A 51 -11.63 14.41 -1.35
C THR A 51 -10.80 14.64 -2.62
N PRO A 52 -10.21 13.59 -3.22
CA PRO A 52 -9.28 13.75 -4.33
C PRO A 52 -9.96 14.32 -5.57
N VAL A 53 -9.26 15.22 -6.23
CA VAL A 53 -9.55 15.66 -7.60
C VAL A 53 -8.63 14.93 -8.57
N ASP A 54 -8.85 15.12 -9.86
CA ASP A 54 -7.99 14.53 -10.89
C ASP A 54 -6.51 14.86 -10.64
N GLY A 55 -5.66 13.86 -10.75
CA GLY A 55 -4.23 14.00 -10.49
C GLY A 55 -3.79 13.77 -9.05
N GLN A 56 -4.71 13.49 -8.14
CA GLN A 56 -4.42 13.21 -6.74
C GLN A 56 -4.77 11.77 -6.37
N LEU A 57 -4.10 11.24 -5.35
CA LEU A 57 -4.47 9.98 -4.71
C LEU A 57 -5.50 10.22 -3.60
N ASN A 58 -6.27 9.20 -3.28
CA ASN A 58 -7.19 9.23 -2.14
C ASN A 58 -6.43 8.93 -0.85
N SER A 59 -6.40 9.86 0.10
CA SER A 59 -5.72 9.68 1.39
C SER A 59 -6.38 8.63 2.29
N SER A 60 -7.62 8.24 2.01
CA SER A 60 -8.25 7.11 2.69
C SER A 60 -7.68 5.75 2.25
N THR A 61 -7.06 5.71 1.08
CA THR A 61 -6.42 4.53 0.48
C THR A 61 -4.90 4.57 0.61
N TRP A 62 -4.31 5.74 0.42
CA TRP A 62 -2.88 5.98 0.44
C TRP A 62 -2.46 6.89 1.58
N ALA A 63 -1.33 6.58 2.19
CA ALA A 63 -0.66 7.46 3.14
C ALA A 63 0.83 7.52 2.83
N ALA A 64 1.45 8.64 3.13
CA ALA A 64 2.90 8.78 3.14
C ALA A 64 3.37 9.30 4.49
N ASN A 65 4.62 9.01 4.80
CA ASN A 65 5.38 9.71 5.80
C ASN A 65 6.78 9.96 5.24
N SER A 66 7.18 11.20 5.16
CA SER A 66 8.42 11.63 4.53
C SER A 66 9.42 12.27 5.49
N GLU A 67 9.07 12.39 6.79
CA GLU A 67 9.82 13.21 7.73
C GLU A 67 10.61 12.37 8.77
N GLY A 68 11.39 11.41 8.30
CA GLY A 68 12.32 10.66 9.17
C GLY A 68 11.65 9.72 10.16
N ALA A 69 10.39 9.35 9.94
CA ALA A 69 9.71 8.38 10.78
C ALA A 69 10.21 6.97 10.49
N PRO A 70 10.47 6.13 11.51
CA PRO A 70 10.84 4.73 11.31
C PRO A 70 9.87 4.01 10.36
N ALA A 71 10.37 3.10 9.53
CA ALA A 71 9.58 2.34 8.56
C ALA A 71 8.41 1.54 9.21
N THR A 72 8.42 1.37 10.51
CA THR A 72 7.37 0.74 11.31
C THR A 72 6.32 1.71 11.85
N THR A 73 6.48 3.03 11.66
CA THR A 73 5.50 4.02 12.13
C THR A 73 4.12 3.77 11.50
N PRO A 74 3.03 3.81 12.28
CA PRO A 74 1.68 3.68 11.73
C PRO A 74 1.38 4.71 10.66
N ALA A 75 0.77 4.28 9.55
CA ALA A 75 0.37 5.19 8.49
C ALA A 75 -0.91 5.95 8.88
N ALA A 76 -0.93 7.26 8.65
CA ALA A 76 -2.11 8.12 8.85
C ALA A 76 -2.94 8.19 7.58
N PHE A 77 -4.14 7.64 7.62
CA PHE A 77 -5.11 7.66 6.51
C PHE A 77 -6.21 8.69 6.76
N GLY A 78 -6.80 9.19 5.68
CA GLY A 78 -7.92 10.13 5.73
C GLY A 78 -7.50 11.57 6.09
N VAL A 79 -6.20 11.86 6.05
CA VAL A 79 -5.63 13.20 6.22
C VAL A 79 -4.95 13.62 4.92
N ASP A 80 -4.91 14.92 4.67
CA ASP A 80 -4.24 15.46 3.49
C ASP A 80 -2.73 15.22 3.59
N GLN A 81 -2.16 14.67 2.53
CA GLN A 81 -0.73 14.39 2.42
C GLN A 81 -0.08 15.48 1.58
N THR A 82 0.91 16.15 2.13
CA THR A 82 1.69 17.20 1.46
C THR A 82 3.00 16.67 0.88
N GLY A 83 3.73 17.51 0.15
CA GLY A 83 5.04 17.16 -0.45
C GLY A 83 4.97 16.72 -1.90
N GLY A 84 3.82 16.81 -2.55
CA GLY A 84 3.69 16.59 -3.99
C GLY A 84 4.33 17.71 -4.78
N GLN A 85 5.13 17.36 -5.81
CA GLN A 85 5.87 18.32 -6.65
C GLN A 85 5.35 18.40 -8.09
N GLY A 86 4.64 17.37 -8.56
CA GLY A 86 4.12 17.33 -9.93
C GLY A 86 4.69 16.18 -10.75
N SER A 87 4.66 16.35 -12.09
CA SER A 87 5.21 15.34 -13.01
C SER A 87 6.66 15.66 -13.35
N SER A 88 7.47 14.59 -13.52
CA SER A 88 8.87 14.70 -13.91
C SER A 88 9.31 13.51 -14.76
N THR A 89 10.47 13.61 -15.39
CA THR A 89 11.15 12.52 -16.10
C THR A 89 12.37 11.98 -15.34
N GLY A 90 12.66 12.53 -14.15
CA GLY A 90 13.86 12.26 -13.35
C GLY A 90 14.81 13.46 -13.31
N SER A 91 15.93 13.30 -12.62
CA SER A 91 16.97 14.33 -12.40
C SER A 91 16.46 15.52 -11.58
N GLU A 92 15.64 15.24 -10.58
CA GLU A 92 15.10 16.24 -9.69
C GLU A 92 16.06 16.58 -8.55
N THR A 93 16.02 17.83 -8.11
CA THR A 93 16.79 18.29 -6.95
C THR A 93 15.91 18.76 -5.80
N ALA A 94 14.63 19.03 -6.08
CA ALA A 94 13.66 19.42 -5.09
C ALA A 94 13.09 18.19 -4.39
N ALA A 95 13.20 18.15 -3.06
CA ALA A 95 12.61 17.10 -2.25
C ALA A 95 11.10 16.99 -2.48
N GLY A 96 10.58 15.77 -2.64
CA GLY A 96 9.14 15.59 -2.79
C GLY A 96 8.74 14.28 -3.42
N THR A 97 7.42 14.10 -3.50
CA THR A 97 6.79 13.02 -4.24
C THR A 97 6.43 13.46 -5.66
N TYR A 98 6.67 12.60 -6.62
CA TYR A 98 6.52 12.90 -8.05
C TYR A 98 5.68 11.84 -8.76
N ALA A 99 5.06 12.28 -9.84
CA ALA A 99 4.55 11.41 -10.90
C ALA A 99 5.65 11.29 -11.97
N PHE A 100 6.54 10.31 -11.85
CA PHE A 100 7.63 10.16 -12.80
C PHE A 100 7.14 9.46 -14.08
N THR A 101 7.53 10.00 -15.24
CA THR A 101 7.50 9.26 -16.49
C THR A 101 8.77 8.41 -16.56
N VAL A 102 8.63 7.10 -16.41
CA VAL A 102 9.77 6.16 -16.29
C VAL A 102 10.16 5.56 -17.64
N GLY A 103 11.17 4.69 -17.66
CA GLY A 103 11.85 4.24 -18.86
C GLY A 103 10.99 3.56 -19.94
N ASP A 104 9.81 3.02 -19.60
CA ASP A 104 8.84 2.45 -20.55
C ASP A 104 7.78 3.46 -21.01
N GLY A 105 7.88 4.72 -20.60
CA GLY A 105 6.94 5.79 -20.90
C GLY A 105 5.69 5.80 -20.01
N SER A 106 5.58 4.87 -19.07
CA SER A 106 4.47 4.85 -18.11
C SER A 106 4.69 5.81 -16.94
N THR A 107 3.61 6.15 -16.22
CA THR A 107 3.69 6.95 -14.99
C THR A 107 3.90 6.06 -13.78
N ALA A 108 4.82 6.44 -12.91
CA ALA A 108 5.11 5.79 -11.64
C ALA A 108 5.00 6.77 -10.48
N LEU A 109 4.55 6.31 -9.33
CA LEU A 109 4.59 7.07 -8.09
C LEU A 109 5.99 6.98 -7.51
N GLY A 110 6.64 8.10 -7.27
CA GLY A 110 8.02 8.12 -6.82
C GLY A 110 8.38 9.27 -5.91
N VAL A 111 9.65 9.33 -5.57
CA VAL A 111 10.21 10.29 -4.64
C VAL A 111 11.59 10.75 -5.09
N GLN A 112 11.85 12.06 -4.94
CA GLN A 112 13.19 12.62 -4.83
C GLN A 112 13.54 12.78 -3.35
N PRO A 113 14.35 11.89 -2.78
CA PRO A 113 14.73 11.98 -1.37
C PRO A 113 15.86 13.00 -1.17
N THR A 114 15.91 13.54 0.04
CA THR A 114 17.01 14.41 0.50
C THR A 114 17.43 14.00 1.91
N ALA A 115 18.35 14.73 2.52
CA ALA A 115 18.81 14.44 3.87
C ALA A 115 17.70 14.49 4.95
N SER A 116 16.67 15.31 4.72
CA SER A 116 15.54 15.49 5.67
C SER A 116 14.20 14.98 5.14
N PHE A 117 14.08 14.74 3.84
CA PHE A 117 12.86 14.23 3.23
C PHE A 117 13.10 12.79 2.77
N TRP A 118 12.27 11.86 3.20
CA TRP A 118 12.39 10.43 2.89
C TRP A 118 13.65 9.76 3.48
N SER A 119 13.97 10.07 4.75
CA SER A 119 15.17 9.56 5.44
C SER A 119 14.87 9.16 6.91
N PRO A 120 14.18 8.02 7.13
CA PRO A 120 13.42 7.21 6.18
C PRO A 120 12.08 7.83 5.76
N GLY A 121 11.51 7.31 4.68
CA GLY A 121 10.17 7.66 4.21
C GLY A 121 9.40 6.45 3.72
N MET A 122 8.10 6.60 3.51
CA MET A 122 7.25 5.48 3.10
C MET A 122 5.97 5.90 2.38
N PHE A 123 5.55 5.07 1.43
CA PHE A 123 4.18 5.01 0.89
C PHE A 123 3.47 3.80 1.47
N THR A 124 2.26 3.96 1.94
CA THR A 124 1.45 2.85 2.45
C THR A 124 0.10 2.81 1.75
N LEU A 125 -0.24 1.65 1.19
CA LEU A 125 -1.52 1.34 0.59
C LEU A 125 -2.36 0.55 1.58
N ARG A 126 -3.61 0.98 1.83
CA ARG A 126 -4.59 0.24 2.61
C ARG A 126 -5.54 -0.53 1.70
N LEU A 127 -5.58 -1.85 1.87
CA LEU A 127 -6.52 -2.77 1.24
C LEU A 127 -7.66 -3.10 2.20
N GLN A 128 -8.82 -3.47 1.66
CA GLN A 128 -9.92 -4.04 2.42
C GLN A 128 -10.47 -5.28 1.72
N ASN A 129 -10.62 -6.37 2.46
CA ASN A 129 -11.23 -7.58 1.93
C ASN A 129 -12.76 -7.40 1.81
N ASN A 130 -13.26 -7.34 0.60
CA ASN A 130 -14.67 -7.29 0.24
C ASN A 130 -15.07 -8.46 -0.66
N THR A 131 -14.32 -9.58 -0.61
CA THR A 131 -14.55 -10.77 -1.47
C THR A 131 -15.73 -11.63 -1.01
N GLY A 132 -16.25 -11.41 0.18
CA GLY A 132 -17.29 -12.26 0.79
C GLY A 132 -16.75 -13.47 1.55
N THR A 133 -15.45 -13.73 1.51
CA THR A 133 -14.80 -14.88 2.16
C THR A 133 -13.50 -14.46 2.84
N ILE A 134 -12.88 -15.37 3.59
CA ILE A 134 -11.54 -15.15 4.15
C ILE A 134 -10.51 -15.23 3.02
N VAL A 135 -9.62 -14.22 2.95
CA VAL A 135 -8.45 -14.24 2.08
C VAL A 135 -7.26 -14.79 2.85
N THR A 136 -6.67 -15.88 2.36
CA THR A 136 -5.55 -16.58 3.02
C THR A 136 -4.20 -16.27 2.42
N ALA A 137 -4.17 -15.70 1.20
CA ALA A 137 -2.95 -15.18 0.60
C ALA A 137 -3.23 -14.01 -0.34
N LEU A 138 -2.20 -13.20 -0.61
CA LEU A 138 -2.21 -12.15 -1.62
C LEU A 138 -1.03 -12.33 -2.54
N ASN A 139 -1.26 -12.38 -3.85
CA ASN A 139 -0.20 -12.23 -4.83
C ASN A 139 -0.05 -10.74 -5.13
N VAL A 140 1.14 -10.20 -4.91
CA VAL A 140 1.47 -8.79 -5.12
C VAL A 140 2.56 -8.70 -6.17
N HIS A 141 2.31 -7.94 -7.24
CA HIS A 141 3.26 -7.66 -8.30
C HIS A 141 3.45 -6.15 -8.42
N TRP A 142 4.67 -5.70 -8.60
CA TRP A 142 5.01 -4.31 -8.88
C TRP A 142 6.36 -4.23 -9.60
N THR A 143 6.65 -3.08 -10.15
CA THR A 143 7.98 -2.76 -10.70
C THR A 143 8.54 -1.57 -9.92
N THR A 144 9.75 -1.73 -9.39
CA THR A 144 10.53 -0.62 -8.84
C THR A 144 11.39 -0.03 -9.94
N TRP A 145 11.49 1.28 -9.98
CA TRP A 145 12.30 2.06 -10.89
C TRP A 145 13.33 2.87 -10.12
N THR A 146 14.55 2.93 -10.63
CA THR A 146 15.65 3.69 -10.06
C THR A 146 16.22 4.61 -11.12
N PHE A 147 16.46 5.87 -10.77
CA PHE A 147 17.17 6.84 -11.59
C PHE A 147 18.45 7.21 -10.85
N ASN A 148 19.58 6.62 -11.30
CA ASN A 148 20.87 6.67 -10.61
C ASN A 148 21.71 7.83 -11.16
N ASP A 149 21.35 9.06 -10.83
CA ASP A 149 22.04 10.28 -11.30
C ASP A 149 22.88 10.97 -10.21
N GLN A 150 22.93 10.40 -9.01
CA GLN A 150 23.59 10.97 -7.85
C GLN A 150 24.64 10.03 -7.25
N ASP A 151 25.61 10.60 -6.49
CA ASP A 151 26.66 9.83 -5.80
C ASP A 151 26.26 9.38 -4.40
N ARG A 152 24.94 9.26 -4.14
CA ARG A 152 24.40 8.81 -2.86
C ARG A 152 23.23 7.85 -3.03
N ALA A 153 23.50 6.62 -2.64
CA ALA A 153 22.54 5.53 -2.74
C ALA A 153 21.33 5.72 -1.83
N ASN A 154 20.22 5.20 -2.28
CA ASN A 154 18.99 5.04 -1.55
C ASN A 154 18.55 3.58 -1.57
N ASP A 155 17.92 3.08 -0.51
CA ASP A 155 17.21 1.81 -0.56
C ASP A 155 15.72 2.02 -0.80
N PHE A 156 15.05 1.00 -1.31
CA PHE A 156 13.62 0.96 -1.45
C PHE A 156 13.15 -0.48 -1.21
N ARG A 157 12.42 -0.69 -0.13
CA ARG A 157 12.04 -2.00 0.40
C ARG A 157 10.54 -2.15 0.55
N PHE A 158 10.06 -3.39 0.44
CA PHE A 158 8.66 -3.72 0.61
C PHE A 158 8.39 -4.31 2.00
N LEU A 159 7.35 -3.80 2.67
CA LEU A 159 6.85 -4.25 3.97
C LEU A 159 5.34 -4.46 3.91
N PHE A 160 4.80 -5.20 4.89
CA PHE A 160 3.37 -5.45 4.98
C PHE A 160 2.92 -5.59 6.44
N SER A 161 1.62 -5.34 6.67
CA SER A 161 1.03 -5.37 8.02
C SER A 161 -0.44 -5.75 7.98
N SER A 162 -0.91 -6.43 9.02
CA SER A 162 -2.34 -6.71 9.23
C SER A 162 -3.01 -5.69 10.17
N ASP A 163 -2.25 -4.87 10.89
CA ASP A 163 -2.75 -4.01 11.97
C ASP A 163 -2.33 -2.52 11.81
N ASN A 164 -1.50 -2.18 10.80
CA ASN A 164 -0.88 -0.86 10.62
C ASN A 164 0.06 -0.44 11.77
N LEU A 165 0.39 -1.33 12.67
CA LEU A 165 1.26 -1.08 13.81
C LEU A 165 2.58 -1.84 13.72
N THR A 166 2.48 -3.12 13.34
CA THR A 166 3.63 -4.01 13.19
C THR A 166 3.85 -4.32 11.72
N TYR A 167 4.95 -3.85 11.17
CA TYR A 167 5.31 -4.11 9.77
C TYR A 167 6.40 -5.16 9.68
N ALA A 168 6.10 -6.25 9.00
CA ALA A 168 7.08 -7.24 8.61
C ALA A 168 7.79 -6.80 7.33
N SER A 169 9.12 -6.91 7.31
CA SER A 169 9.89 -6.71 6.09
C SER A 169 9.75 -7.96 5.21
N ALA A 170 9.59 -7.74 3.92
CA ALA A 170 9.79 -8.79 2.94
C ALA A 170 11.27 -9.21 2.93
N GLU A 171 11.57 -10.35 2.29
CA GLU A 171 12.94 -10.81 2.12
C GLU A 171 13.79 -9.77 1.38
N SER A 172 15.12 -9.85 1.52
CA SER A 172 16.07 -8.94 0.86
C SER A 172 15.92 -8.90 -0.67
N ALA A 173 15.39 -9.95 -1.27
CA ALA A 173 15.06 -10.01 -2.70
C ALA A 173 14.05 -8.95 -3.17
N PHE A 174 13.31 -8.34 -2.23
CA PHE A 174 12.34 -7.27 -2.49
C PHE A 174 12.84 -5.89 -2.04
N THR A 175 14.13 -5.78 -1.78
CA THR A 175 14.81 -4.50 -1.52
C THR A 175 15.66 -4.17 -2.74
N VAL A 176 15.47 -2.96 -3.28
CA VAL A 176 16.32 -2.40 -4.32
C VAL A 176 17.20 -1.34 -3.67
N VAL A 177 18.49 -1.36 -3.96
CA VAL A 177 19.46 -0.36 -3.50
C VAL A 177 20.12 0.22 -4.74
N SER A 178 20.11 1.55 -4.90
CA SER A 178 20.85 2.19 -5.98
C SER A 178 22.36 2.15 -5.72
N PRO A 179 23.19 2.24 -6.77
CA PRO A 179 24.62 2.39 -6.60
C PRO A 179 24.99 3.67 -5.86
N THR A 180 26.19 3.71 -5.27
CA THR A 180 26.76 4.93 -4.64
C THR A 180 27.51 5.81 -5.63
N LEU A 181 27.58 5.43 -6.91
CA LEU A 181 28.15 6.22 -7.99
C LEU A 181 27.09 6.44 -9.05
N ALA A 182 26.93 7.69 -9.45
CA ALA A 182 26.03 8.06 -10.52
C ALA A 182 26.37 7.37 -11.84
N ASP A 183 25.35 7.06 -12.62
CA ASP A 183 25.52 6.53 -13.98
C ASP A 183 26.11 7.61 -14.90
N THR A 184 26.83 7.16 -15.92
CA THR A 184 27.34 8.07 -16.96
C THR A 184 26.17 8.60 -17.80
N ALA A 185 26.12 9.91 -18.00
CA ALA A 185 25.08 10.54 -18.83
C ALA A 185 25.09 10.02 -20.28
N PRO A 186 23.91 9.83 -20.92
CA PRO A 186 22.57 10.15 -20.40
C PRO A 186 22.06 9.10 -19.41
N VAL A 187 21.67 9.54 -18.21
CA VAL A 187 21.06 8.67 -17.21
C VAL A 187 19.65 8.26 -17.65
N THR A 188 19.29 7.02 -17.37
CA THR A 188 17.96 6.49 -17.70
C THR A 188 17.40 5.69 -16.55
N TRP A 189 16.07 5.61 -16.47
CA TRP A 189 15.40 4.76 -15.51
C TRP A 189 15.73 3.29 -15.74
N SER A 190 16.15 2.60 -14.68
CA SER A 190 16.30 1.15 -14.63
C SER A 190 15.14 0.52 -13.86
N SER A 191 14.70 -0.66 -14.27
CA SER A 191 13.54 -1.33 -13.70
C SER A 191 13.89 -2.66 -13.04
N THR A 192 13.25 -2.94 -11.91
CA THR A 192 13.31 -4.23 -11.21
C THR A 192 11.88 -4.73 -10.97
N PRO A 193 11.41 -5.74 -11.72
CA PRO A 193 10.09 -6.32 -11.49
C PRO A 193 10.11 -7.22 -10.25
N HIS A 194 9.02 -7.18 -9.49
CA HIS A 194 8.82 -7.99 -8.29
C HIS A 194 7.51 -8.77 -8.36
N SER A 195 7.54 -9.96 -7.77
CA SER A 195 6.38 -10.82 -7.59
C SER A 195 6.50 -11.55 -6.26
N MET A 196 5.54 -11.33 -5.37
CA MET A 196 5.54 -11.93 -4.04
C MET A 196 4.18 -12.53 -3.71
N THR A 197 4.17 -13.67 -3.03
CA THR A 197 2.96 -14.23 -2.41
C THR A 197 3.06 -14.06 -0.89
N LEU A 198 2.16 -13.26 -0.33
CA LEU A 198 1.95 -13.16 1.11
C LEU A 198 1.04 -14.30 1.54
N ASN A 199 1.59 -15.30 2.20
CA ASN A 199 0.88 -16.49 2.64
C ASN A 199 0.45 -16.39 4.11
N ASN A 200 -0.36 -17.38 4.55
CA ASN A 200 -0.81 -17.54 5.93
C ASN A 200 -1.57 -16.31 6.47
N LEU A 201 -2.29 -15.64 5.59
CA LEU A 201 -3.17 -14.55 6.00
C LEU A 201 -4.46 -15.11 6.62
N SER A 202 -5.09 -14.31 7.47
CA SER A 202 -6.45 -14.55 7.97
C SER A 202 -7.23 -13.26 7.84
N LEU A 203 -7.33 -12.77 6.59
CA LEU A 203 -7.98 -11.50 6.30
C LEU A 203 -9.48 -11.71 6.15
N ASN A 204 -10.22 -11.47 7.23
CA ASN A 204 -11.66 -11.61 7.29
C ASN A 204 -12.38 -10.59 6.39
N GLN A 205 -13.65 -10.86 6.06
CA GLN A 205 -14.50 -9.91 5.36
C GLN A 205 -14.53 -8.55 6.10
N GLY A 206 -14.30 -7.46 5.37
CA GLY A 206 -14.23 -6.10 5.89
C GLY A 206 -12.92 -5.72 6.58
N ALA A 207 -12.04 -6.67 6.86
CA ALA A 207 -10.76 -6.40 7.48
C ALA A 207 -9.79 -5.71 6.51
N SER A 208 -8.89 -4.88 7.05
CA SER A 208 -7.87 -4.17 6.28
C SER A 208 -6.53 -4.91 6.30
N TYR A 209 -5.72 -4.67 5.26
CA TYR A 209 -4.34 -5.09 5.14
C TYR A 209 -3.51 -3.96 4.52
N TYR A 210 -2.23 -3.88 4.86
CA TYR A 210 -1.40 -2.73 4.52
C TYR A 210 -0.14 -3.19 3.78
N LEU A 211 0.08 -2.60 2.61
CA LEU A 211 1.29 -2.78 1.82
C LEU A 211 2.09 -1.49 1.86
N ARG A 212 3.40 -1.59 2.10
CA ARG A 212 4.27 -0.43 2.28
C ARG A 212 5.52 -0.53 1.44
N TRP A 213 5.85 0.55 0.78
CA TRP A 213 7.14 0.80 0.16
C TRP A 213 7.86 1.86 0.98
N SER A 214 9.02 1.49 1.54
CA SER A 214 9.81 2.38 2.39
C SER A 214 11.21 2.52 1.83
N GLY A 215 11.79 3.70 1.96
CA GLY A 215 13.16 3.97 1.55
C GLY A 215 13.92 4.73 2.61
N ASP A 216 15.25 4.59 2.58
CA ASP A 216 16.18 5.28 3.44
C ASP A 216 17.52 5.50 2.74
N ASP A 217 18.39 6.26 3.36
CA ASP A 217 19.77 6.45 2.95
C ASP A 217 20.54 5.12 3.00
N ALA A 218 21.20 4.78 1.93
CA ALA A 218 22.02 3.56 1.83
C ALA A 218 23.53 3.85 1.70
N GLY A 219 23.94 5.12 1.85
CA GLY A 219 25.34 5.54 1.86
C GLY A 219 25.72 6.41 0.67
N GLY A 220 26.94 6.91 0.68
CA GLY A 220 27.44 7.89 -0.29
C GLY A 220 27.36 9.33 0.24
N THR A 221 27.51 10.32 -0.64
CA THR A 221 27.51 11.75 -0.29
C THR A 221 26.76 12.57 -1.34
N GLY A 222 26.20 13.70 -0.95
CA GLY A 222 25.49 14.57 -1.87
C GLY A 222 23.99 14.34 -1.91
N SER A 223 23.39 14.59 -3.06
CA SER A 223 21.97 14.30 -3.34
C SER A 223 21.76 12.79 -3.48
N ARG A 224 20.53 12.32 -3.32
CA ARG A 224 20.16 10.91 -3.37
C ARG A 224 19.44 10.61 -4.69
N ASP A 225 19.54 9.34 -5.13
CA ASP A 225 18.86 8.85 -6.32
C ASP A 225 17.33 8.82 -6.15
N GLU A 226 16.62 9.00 -7.26
CA GLU A 226 15.18 8.86 -7.29
C GLU A 226 14.76 7.40 -7.37
N PHE A 227 13.65 7.12 -6.68
CA PHE A 227 12.94 5.86 -6.77
C PHE A 227 11.47 6.09 -7.12
N ALA A 228 10.93 5.16 -7.91
CA ALA A 228 9.51 5.12 -8.21
C ALA A 228 9.01 3.67 -8.29
N PHE A 229 7.69 3.48 -8.26
CA PHE A 229 7.08 2.17 -8.51
C PHE A 229 5.75 2.31 -9.26
N ASN A 230 5.45 1.28 -10.05
CA ASN A 230 4.21 1.17 -10.79
C ASN A 230 3.84 -0.30 -11.07
N ALA A 231 2.98 -0.51 -12.04
CA ALA A 231 2.50 -1.84 -12.46
C ALA A 231 1.96 -2.68 -11.28
N LEU A 232 1.43 -2.01 -10.25
CA LEU A 232 0.97 -2.67 -9.03
C LEU A 232 -0.31 -3.47 -9.30
N ARG A 233 -0.23 -4.78 -9.05
CA ARG A 233 -1.35 -5.71 -9.16
C ARG A 233 -1.44 -6.55 -7.90
N ILE A 234 -2.65 -6.67 -7.37
CA ILE A 234 -2.93 -7.41 -6.14
C ILE A 234 -4.05 -8.40 -6.43
N THR A 235 -3.77 -9.69 -6.25
CA THR A 235 -4.76 -10.76 -6.48
C THR A 235 -4.96 -11.52 -5.17
N PRO A 236 -6.16 -11.49 -4.59
CA PRO A 236 -6.49 -12.34 -3.46
C PRO A 236 -6.49 -13.81 -3.87
N VAL A 237 -5.97 -14.67 -3.00
CA VAL A 237 -5.97 -16.12 -3.18
C VAL A 237 -6.91 -16.73 -2.13
N PRO A 238 -7.92 -17.52 -2.55
CA PRO A 238 -8.83 -18.18 -1.64
C PRO A 238 -8.13 -19.32 -0.91
N GLU A 239 -8.75 -19.79 0.18
CA GLU A 239 -8.36 -21.05 0.79
C GLU A 239 -8.36 -22.17 -0.26
N PRO A 240 -7.32 -23.03 -0.27
CA PRO A 240 -7.37 -24.22 -1.09
C PRO A 240 -8.65 -25.01 -0.76
N ALA A 241 -9.40 -25.42 -1.77
CA ALA A 241 -10.67 -26.17 -1.60
C ALA A 241 -10.50 -27.57 -0.95
N THR A 242 -9.38 -27.82 -0.30
CA THR A 242 -9.06 -29.04 0.48
C THR A 242 -10.12 -29.34 1.54
N ALA A 243 -10.67 -28.34 2.21
CA ALA A 243 -11.75 -28.55 3.18
C ALA A 243 -13.03 -29.08 2.50
N GLY A 244 -13.34 -28.59 1.30
CA GLY A 244 -14.46 -29.09 0.49
C GLY A 244 -14.23 -30.53 0.00
N LEU A 245 -13.02 -30.85 -0.43
CA LEU A 245 -12.63 -32.22 -0.87
C LEU A 245 -12.67 -33.21 0.28
N ILE A 246 -12.20 -32.85 1.47
CA ILE A 246 -12.27 -33.70 2.67
C ILE A 246 -13.73 -33.93 3.08
N ALA A 247 -14.56 -32.90 3.07
CA ALA A 247 -16.00 -33.03 3.37
C ALA A 247 -16.71 -33.93 2.35
N LEU A 248 -16.42 -33.79 1.06
CA LEU A 248 -16.96 -34.66 0.01
C LEU A 248 -16.49 -36.08 0.16
N ALA A 249 -15.21 -36.33 0.40
CA ALA A 249 -14.65 -37.64 0.63
C ALA A 249 -15.26 -38.33 1.88
N SER A 250 -15.45 -37.58 2.96
CA SER A 250 -16.10 -38.04 4.18
C SER A 250 -17.56 -38.40 3.96
N ALA A 251 -18.30 -37.59 3.20
CA ALA A 251 -19.70 -37.86 2.84
C ALA A 251 -19.83 -39.11 1.95
N CYS A 252 -18.92 -39.32 1.00
CA CYS A 252 -18.85 -40.50 0.15
C CYS A 252 -18.55 -41.78 0.96
N LEU A 253 -17.63 -41.71 1.94
CA LEU A 253 -17.29 -42.81 2.83
C LEU A 253 -18.45 -43.21 3.75
N LEU A 254 -19.19 -42.21 4.28
CA LEU A 254 -20.38 -42.46 5.11
C LEU A 254 -21.53 -43.08 4.32
N ARG A 255 -21.68 -42.73 3.03
CA ARG A 255 -22.69 -43.32 2.15
C ARG A 255 -22.38 -44.79 1.81
N ARG A 256 -21.10 -45.14 1.69
CA ARG A 256 -20.64 -46.50 1.38
C ARG A 256 -20.79 -47.49 2.56
N ARG A 257 -20.90 -46.98 3.79
CA ARG A 257 -21.12 -47.81 5.00
C ARG A 257 -22.59 -48.14 5.29
N ARG A 258 -23.52 -47.59 4.52
CA ARG A 258 -24.98 -47.79 4.67
C ARG A 258 -25.57 -48.78 3.64
N HIS A 259 -24.72 -49.38 2.81
CA HIS A 259 -25.01 -50.49 1.91
C HIS A 259 -24.14 -51.68 2.26
#